data_a200f653712ea3616dc7cd7681f8484e
#
_entry.id   a200f653712ea3616dc7cd7681f8484e
#
_cell.length_a   1.000
_cell.length_b   1.000
_cell.length_c   1.000
_cell.angle_alpha   90.00
_cell.angle_beta   90.00
_cell.angle_gamma   90.00
#
_symmetry.space_group_name_H-M   'P 1'
#
loop_
_entity.id
_entity.type
_entity.pdbx_description
1 polymer ?
#
loop_
_entity_poly.entity_id
_entity_poly.type
_entity_poly.pdbx_seq_one_letter_code
_entity_poly.pdbx_strand_id
1 'polypeptide(L)'
;AALSILWIGGRMILAGKLGVGSLTGFMSYVLLIMNSLMMISNVFLLLTRALTSVGRIAEVLDEEPFIANPAGDLAIAAPADGSIEFRDVSFKYRADAAEDVLEHIDLRIESGSTVGILGGTGSGKSSLVQLIARLYDATEGAVLVGGHDVRDYDLAALRDAVGIVLQKNVLFTGTVRENLQWGNPQASDDELLAACRAACVDEFLDRIGGLDGELGQGG
;
A
#
# COMPACT_ATOMS: atom_id res chain seq x y z
N ALA A 1 47.75 4.88 24.51
CA ALA A 1 48.42 3.56 24.25
C ALA A 1 49.64 3.74 23.35
N ALA A 2 49.52 4.28 22.10
CA ALA A 2 50.62 4.38 21.14
C ALA A 2 51.82 5.24 21.68
N LEU A 3 51.57 6.36 22.29
CA LEU A 3 52.59 7.20 22.90
C LEU A 3 53.38 6.52 24.03
N SER A 4 52.68 5.74 24.85
CA SER A 4 53.32 4.98 25.94
C SER A 4 54.24 3.87 25.40
N ILE A 5 53.85 3.19 24.30
CA ILE A 5 54.64 2.19 23.65
C ILE A 5 55.90 2.80 23.02
N LEU A 6 55.79 3.96 22.37
CA LEU A 6 56.94 4.68 21.79
C LEU A 6 57.90 5.14 22.87
N TRP A 7 57.39 5.64 23.99
CA TRP A 7 58.23 6.10 25.09
C TRP A 7 59.03 4.96 25.72
N ILE A 8 58.34 3.87 26.07
CA ILE A 8 58.96 2.69 26.69
C ILE A 8 59.93 2.01 25.69
N GLY A 9 59.49 1.80 24.45
CA GLY A 9 60.24 1.18 23.36
C GLY A 9 61.53 1.99 23.02
N GLY A 10 61.41 3.32 22.96
CA GLY A 10 62.51 4.22 22.75
C GLY A 10 63.60 4.11 23.84
N ARG A 11 63.16 4.02 25.09
CA ARG A 11 64.09 3.78 26.25
C ARG A 11 64.81 2.44 26.19
N MET A 12 64.07 1.38 25.69
CA MET A 12 64.64 0.05 25.56
C MET A 12 65.67 0.00 24.40
N ILE A 13 65.48 0.76 23.32
CA ILE A 13 66.42 0.91 22.21
C ILE A 13 67.68 1.60 22.69
N LEU A 14 67.54 2.71 23.41
CA LEU A 14 68.71 3.41 23.99
C LEU A 14 69.50 2.54 24.95
N ALA A 15 68.85 1.61 25.66
CA ALA A 15 69.48 0.65 26.52
C ALA A 15 70.04 -0.60 25.80
N GLY A 16 69.98 -0.64 24.45
CA GLY A 16 70.50 -1.76 23.65
C GLY A 16 69.70 -3.09 23.78
N LYS A 17 68.48 -3.02 24.39
CA LYS A 17 67.65 -4.19 24.69
C LYS A 17 66.60 -4.50 23.58
N LEU A 18 66.38 -3.56 22.65
CA LEU A 18 65.34 -3.69 21.60
C LEU A 18 65.90 -3.11 20.28
N GLY A 19 65.65 -3.80 19.18
CA GLY A 19 65.98 -3.27 17.84
C GLY A 19 64.89 -2.33 17.34
N VAL A 20 65.25 -1.31 16.54
CA VAL A 20 64.29 -0.37 15.92
C VAL A 20 63.23 -1.11 15.10
N GLY A 21 63.65 -2.12 14.31
CA GLY A 21 62.70 -2.95 13.52
C GLY A 21 61.67 -3.69 14.35
N SER A 22 62.05 -4.15 15.56
CA SER A 22 61.14 -4.81 16.47
C SER A 22 60.07 -3.86 17.04
N LEU A 23 60.47 -2.60 17.35
CA LEU A 23 59.52 -1.58 17.85
C LEU A 23 58.54 -1.18 16.74
N THR A 24 58.98 -0.97 15.51
CA THR A 24 58.14 -0.65 14.35
C THR A 24 57.17 -1.79 14.03
N GLY A 25 57.66 -3.06 14.05
CA GLY A 25 56.83 -4.24 13.89
C GLY A 25 55.72 -4.35 14.97
N PHE A 26 56.10 -4.11 16.24
CA PHE A 26 55.16 -4.13 17.33
C PHE A 26 54.06 -3.03 17.19
N MET A 27 54.46 -1.80 16.81
CA MET A 27 53.52 -0.73 16.54
C MET A 27 52.55 -1.07 15.40
N SER A 28 53.04 -1.71 14.34
CA SER A 28 52.18 -2.15 13.21
C SER A 28 51.15 -3.19 13.67
N TYR A 29 51.54 -4.15 14.51
CA TYR A 29 50.57 -5.11 15.08
C TYR A 29 49.54 -4.47 16.01
N VAL A 30 49.95 -3.50 16.82
CA VAL A 30 49.01 -2.75 17.69
C VAL A 30 47.96 -2.01 16.86
N LEU A 31 48.38 -1.34 15.79
CA LEU A 31 47.46 -0.64 14.88
C LEU A 31 46.54 -1.65 14.17
N LEU A 32 47.08 -2.78 13.73
CA LEU A 32 46.28 -3.85 13.11
C LEU A 32 45.18 -4.37 14.05
N ILE A 33 45.56 -4.65 15.30
CA ILE A 33 44.62 -5.10 16.34
C ILE A 33 43.52 -4.03 16.61
N MET A 34 43.92 -2.76 16.74
CA MET A 34 42.96 -1.68 16.95
C MET A 34 41.96 -1.54 15.78
N ASN A 35 42.46 -1.60 14.53
CA ASN A 35 41.60 -1.60 13.36
C ASN A 35 40.66 -2.80 13.32
N SER A 36 41.14 -4.00 13.67
CA SER A 36 40.32 -5.20 13.74
C SER A 36 39.21 -5.09 14.79
N LEU A 37 39.49 -4.53 15.96
CA LEU A 37 38.49 -4.28 16.99
C LEU A 37 37.43 -3.27 16.56
N MET A 38 37.84 -2.20 15.86
CA MET A 38 36.91 -1.23 15.28
C MET A 38 36.01 -1.87 14.22
N MET A 39 36.58 -2.74 13.38
CA MET A 39 35.82 -3.47 12.37
C MET A 39 34.77 -4.38 12.99
N ILE A 40 35.12 -5.13 14.03
CA ILE A 40 34.19 -5.98 14.80
C ILE A 40 33.06 -5.12 15.36
N SER A 41 33.37 -3.98 15.98
CA SER A 41 32.37 -3.06 16.54
C SER A 41 31.40 -2.56 15.45
N ASN A 42 31.90 -2.22 14.28
CA ASN A 42 31.06 -1.79 13.15
C ASN A 42 30.13 -2.92 12.66
N VAL A 43 30.64 -4.15 12.62
CA VAL A 43 29.80 -5.33 12.26
C VAL A 43 28.67 -5.52 13.26
N PHE A 44 28.91 -5.37 14.56
CA PHE A 44 27.84 -5.43 15.57
C PHE A 44 26.76 -4.34 15.37
N LEU A 45 27.18 -3.10 15.08
CA LEU A 45 26.23 -2.03 14.81
C LEU A 45 25.43 -2.30 13.53
N LEU A 46 26.08 -2.79 12.47
CA LEU A 46 25.42 -3.17 11.24
C LEU A 46 24.41 -4.31 11.47
N LEU A 47 24.80 -5.34 12.22
CA LEU A 47 23.94 -6.47 12.55
C LEU A 47 22.69 -6.02 13.31
N THR A 48 22.85 -5.16 14.30
CA THR A 48 21.71 -4.62 15.07
C THR A 48 20.71 -3.87 14.19
N ARG A 49 21.24 -3.03 13.29
CA ARG A 49 20.37 -2.31 12.31
C ARG A 49 19.68 -3.26 11.34
N ALA A 50 20.42 -4.27 10.85
CA ALA A 50 19.88 -5.27 9.94
C ALA A 50 18.74 -6.07 10.59
N LEU A 51 18.92 -6.54 11.83
CA LEU A 51 17.89 -7.26 12.57
C LEU A 51 16.62 -6.42 12.78
N THR A 52 16.78 -5.14 13.11
CA THR A 52 15.64 -4.22 13.25
C THR A 52 14.91 -4.04 11.91
N SER A 53 15.64 -3.91 10.81
CA SER A 53 15.05 -3.76 9.46
C SER A 53 14.33 -5.03 9.03
N VAL A 54 14.90 -6.21 9.29
CA VAL A 54 14.27 -7.50 9.00
C VAL A 54 12.97 -7.66 9.80
N GLY A 55 12.96 -7.28 11.08
CA GLY A 55 11.74 -7.31 11.89
C GLY A 55 10.61 -6.47 11.29
N ARG A 56 10.92 -5.24 10.85
CA ARG A 56 9.92 -4.36 10.21
C ARG A 56 9.43 -4.89 8.86
N ILE A 57 10.30 -5.55 8.10
CA ILE A 57 9.90 -6.18 6.83
C ILE A 57 9.00 -7.39 7.13
N ALA A 58 9.36 -8.22 8.10
CA ALA A 58 8.57 -9.38 8.49
C ALA A 58 7.17 -8.96 8.98
N GLU A 59 7.08 -7.91 9.80
CA GLU A 59 5.80 -7.36 10.27
C GLU A 59 4.84 -7.00 9.11
N VAL A 60 5.38 -6.45 8.02
CA VAL A 60 4.57 -6.13 6.84
C VAL A 60 4.22 -7.37 6.01
N LEU A 61 5.16 -8.32 5.89
CA LEU A 61 4.94 -9.54 5.11
C LEU A 61 4.03 -10.55 5.82
N ASP A 62 4.02 -10.54 7.15
CA ASP A 62 3.18 -11.40 7.97
C ASP A 62 1.75 -10.83 8.14
N GLU A 63 1.49 -9.59 7.65
CA GLU A 63 0.15 -9.00 7.70
C GLU A 63 -0.78 -9.74 6.72
N GLU A 64 -1.82 -10.37 7.27
CA GLU A 64 -2.84 -11.04 6.49
C GLU A 64 -3.98 -10.06 6.14
N PRO A 65 -4.34 -9.91 4.85
CA PRO A 65 -5.45 -9.05 4.46
C PRO A 65 -6.76 -9.58 5.04
N PHE A 66 -7.53 -8.71 5.70
CA PHE A 66 -8.85 -9.04 6.25
C PHE A 66 -9.85 -9.47 5.18
N ILE A 67 -9.70 -8.96 3.94
CA ILE A 67 -10.56 -9.26 2.83
C ILE A 67 -9.80 -10.17 1.87
N ALA A 68 -10.27 -11.39 1.76
CA ALA A 68 -9.72 -12.41 0.86
C ALA A 68 -10.84 -13.03 0.03
N ASN A 69 -10.45 -13.65 -1.08
CA ASN A 69 -11.38 -14.46 -1.87
C ASN A 69 -11.92 -15.62 -1.02
N PRO A 70 -13.17 -16.03 -1.24
CA PRO A 70 -13.69 -17.25 -0.63
C PRO A 70 -12.82 -18.46 -0.99
N ALA A 71 -12.69 -19.39 -0.05
CA ALA A 71 -11.85 -20.57 -0.24
C ALA A 71 -12.42 -21.51 -1.31
N GLY A 72 -11.58 -21.91 -2.28
CA GLY A 72 -11.92 -22.91 -3.31
C GLY A 72 -12.67 -22.35 -4.53
N ASP A 73 -13.15 -23.28 -5.39
CA ASP A 73 -13.84 -22.99 -6.65
C ASP A 73 -15.29 -22.49 -6.49
N LEU A 74 -15.70 -22.07 -5.30
CA LEU A 74 -17.05 -21.63 -4.96
C LEU A 74 -17.31 -20.15 -5.23
N ALA A 75 -16.30 -19.39 -5.61
CA ALA A 75 -16.44 -17.95 -5.87
C ALA A 75 -17.34 -17.68 -7.08
N ILE A 76 -18.31 -16.78 -6.90
CA ILE A 76 -19.21 -16.34 -7.98
C ILE A 76 -18.41 -15.45 -8.94
N ALA A 77 -18.46 -15.79 -10.22
CA ALA A 77 -17.63 -15.14 -11.25
C ALA A 77 -18.16 -13.78 -11.73
N ALA A 78 -19.45 -13.48 -11.55
CA ALA A 78 -20.03 -12.18 -11.89
C ALA A 78 -21.40 -11.98 -11.24
N PRO A 79 -21.81 -10.74 -10.92
CA PRO A 79 -23.16 -10.43 -10.52
C PRO A 79 -24.17 -10.73 -11.65
N ALA A 80 -25.34 -11.27 -11.29
CA ALA A 80 -26.38 -11.59 -12.25
C ALA A 80 -27.03 -10.32 -12.83
N ASP A 81 -27.17 -9.28 -12.01
CA ASP A 81 -27.70 -7.97 -12.38
C ASP A 81 -27.15 -6.87 -11.46
N GLY A 82 -27.61 -5.61 -11.65
CA GLY A 82 -27.19 -4.46 -10.86
C GLY A 82 -28.03 -4.19 -9.61
N SER A 83 -28.80 -5.16 -9.12
CA SER A 83 -29.57 -5.00 -7.88
C SER A 83 -28.63 -5.02 -6.67
N ILE A 84 -28.96 -4.20 -5.65
CA ILE A 84 -28.19 -4.10 -4.42
C ILE A 84 -29.16 -4.21 -3.23
N GLU A 85 -28.79 -5.00 -2.23
CA GLU A 85 -29.60 -5.11 -1.03
C GLU A 85 -28.70 -5.13 0.21
N PHE A 86 -29.03 -4.30 1.18
CA PHE A 86 -28.48 -4.31 2.52
C PHE A 86 -29.52 -4.96 3.44
N ARG A 87 -29.11 -5.97 4.19
CA ARG A 87 -29.96 -6.71 5.13
C ARG A 87 -29.40 -6.56 6.53
N ASP A 88 -30.03 -5.74 7.35
CA ASP A 88 -29.66 -5.52 8.73
C ASP A 88 -28.16 -5.21 8.91
N VAL A 89 -27.63 -4.32 8.05
CA VAL A 89 -26.19 -4.07 7.95
C VAL A 89 -25.74 -3.08 9.01
N SER A 90 -24.83 -3.52 9.87
CA SER A 90 -24.04 -2.64 10.74
C SER A 90 -22.57 -2.67 10.35
N PHE A 91 -21.88 -1.53 10.50
CA PHE A 91 -20.49 -1.41 10.11
C PHE A 91 -19.70 -0.46 10.99
N LYS A 92 -18.48 -0.87 11.34
CA LYS A 92 -17.45 -0.05 11.96
C LYS A 92 -16.06 -0.33 11.34
N TYR A 93 -15.22 0.70 11.27
CA TYR A 93 -13.87 0.56 10.70
C TYR A 93 -12.90 -0.23 11.60
N ARG A 94 -13.17 -0.25 12.89
CA ARG A 94 -12.33 -0.94 13.88
C ARG A 94 -13.21 -1.74 14.81
N ALA A 95 -12.85 -2.98 15.08
CA ALA A 95 -13.61 -3.87 15.95
C ALA A 95 -13.76 -3.32 17.39
N ASP A 96 -12.79 -2.53 17.86
CA ASP A 96 -12.76 -1.89 19.18
C ASP A 96 -13.46 -0.51 19.22
N ALA A 97 -14.02 -0.03 18.11
CA ALA A 97 -14.76 1.24 18.09
C ALA A 97 -16.03 1.15 18.95
N ALA A 98 -16.28 2.20 19.74
CA ALA A 98 -17.44 2.25 20.63
C ALA A 98 -18.77 2.44 19.91
N GLU A 99 -18.74 3.08 18.73
CA GLU A 99 -19.94 3.40 17.94
C GLU A 99 -19.82 2.83 16.54
N ASP A 100 -20.94 2.39 15.99
CA ASP A 100 -21.01 1.95 14.60
C ASP A 100 -21.13 3.18 13.68
N VAL A 101 -20.54 3.07 12.50
CA VAL A 101 -20.66 4.09 11.43
C VAL A 101 -21.97 3.92 10.68
N LEU A 102 -22.43 2.68 10.55
CA LEU A 102 -23.74 2.30 10.03
C LEU A 102 -24.36 1.34 11.04
N GLU A 103 -25.66 1.50 11.30
CA GLU A 103 -26.37 0.74 12.30
C GLU A 103 -27.72 0.27 11.71
N HIS A 104 -27.91 -1.04 11.65
CA HIS A 104 -29.15 -1.70 11.23
C HIS A 104 -29.72 -1.16 9.90
N ILE A 105 -28.91 -1.07 8.85
CA ILE A 105 -29.34 -0.57 7.55
C ILE A 105 -30.06 -1.65 6.77
N ASP A 106 -31.31 -1.38 6.43
CA ASP A 106 -32.12 -2.14 5.48
C ASP A 106 -32.41 -1.27 4.26
N LEU A 107 -31.91 -1.64 3.10
CA LEU A 107 -32.07 -0.90 1.85
C LEU A 107 -32.08 -1.87 0.67
N ARG A 108 -33.04 -1.69 -0.24
CA ARG A 108 -33.09 -2.42 -1.50
C ARG A 108 -33.12 -1.44 -2.68
N ILE A 109 -32.24 -1.69 -3.63
CA ILE A 109 -32.05 -0.92 -4.86
C ILE A 109 -32.25 -1.89 -6.03
N GLU A 110 -33.28 -1.62 -6.84
CA GLU A 110 -33.55 -2.43 -8.03
C GLU A 110 -32.56 -2.12 -9.15
N SER A 111 -32.24 -3.15 -9.97
CA SER A 111 -31.38 -2.99 -11.14
C SER A 111 -31.86 -1.89 -12.08
N GLY A 112 -30.95 -1.05 -12.57
CA GLY A 112 -31.24 0.06 -13.47
C GLY A 112 -31.83 1.30 -12.80
N SER A 113 -32.01 1.30 -11.48
CA SER A 113 -32.52 2.49 -10.75
C SER A 113 -31.39 3.45 -10.38
N THR A 114 -31.72 4.73 -10.22
CA THR A 114 -30.83 5.76 -9.68
C THR A 114 -31.30 6.15 -8.29
N VAL A 115 -30.41 6.05 -7.31
CA VAL A 115 -30.71 6.34 -5.90
C VAL A 115 -29.84 7.48 -5.40
N GLY A 116 -30.46 8.49 -4.79
CA GLY A 116 -29.79 9.60 -4.12
C GLY A 116 -29.66 9.34 -2.63
N ILE A 117 -28.42 9.39 -2.10
CA ILE A 117 -28.14 9.26 -0.66
C ILE A 117 -27.82 10.63 -0.08
N LEU A 118 -28.68 11.15 0.78
CA LEU A 118 -28.56 12.46 1.42
C LEU A 118 -28.18 12.32 2.89
N GLY A 119 -27.38 13.25 3.39
CA GLY A 119 -27.01 13.29 4.80
C GLY A 119 -25.85 14.24 5.08
N GLY A 120 -25.63 14.58 6.32
CA GLY A 120 -24.55 15.45 6.77
C GLY A 120 -23.16 14.82 6.60
N THR A 121 -22.12 15.61 6.86
CA THR A 121 -20.73 15.08 6.91
C THR A 121 -20.63 14.09 8.08
N GLY A 122 -20.00 12.94 7.83
CA GLY A 122 -19.83 11.90 8.85
C GLY A 122 -21.01 10.93 8.99
N SER A 123 -22.10 11.06 8.20
CA SER A 123 -23.28 10.18 8.30
C SER A 123 -23.13 8.80 7.64
N GLY A 124 -21.93 8.36 7.32
CA GLY A 124 -21.67 7.00 6.80
C GLY A 124 -21.95 6.79 5.30
N LYS A 125 -22.32 7.82 4.51
CA LYS A 125 -22.63 7.67 3.07
C LYS A 125 -21.53 6.97 2.26
N SER A 126 -20.30 7.43 2.43
CA SER A 126 -19.15 6.84 1.72
C SER A 126 -18.90 5.41 2.20
N SER A 127 -19.07 5.14 3.49
CA SER A 127 -18.92 3.80 4.05
C SER A 127 -19.95 2.84 3.46
N LEU A 128 -21.21 3.28 3.34
CA LEU A 128 -22.27 2.48 2.71
C LEU A 128 -21.89 2.07 1.28
N VAL A 129 -21.42 3.02 0.46
CA VAL A 129 -21.04 2.75 -0.94
C VAL A 129 -19.80 1.83 -1.01
N GLN A 130 -18.86 1.97 -0.09
CA GLN A 130 -17.65 1.15 -0.05
C GLN A 130 -17.92 -0.33 0.26
N LEU A 131 -19.00 -0.63 0.99
CA LEU A 131 -19.42 -2.00 1.27
C LEU A 131 -19.91 -2.74 0.02
N ILE A 132 -20.47 -2.03 -0.98
CA ILE A 132 -20.96 -2.62 -2.23
C ILE A 132 -19.82 -3.27 -3.03
N ALA A 133 -18.66 -2.58 -3.14
CA ALA A 133 -17.48 -3.11 -3.82
C ALA A 133 -16.59 -3.94 -2.88
N ARG A 134 -17.08 -4.28 -1.69
CA ARG A 134 -16.34 -5.01 -0.68
C ARG A 134 -14.95 -4.44 -0.46
N LEU A 135 -14.85 -3.10 -0.30
CA LEU A 135 -13.62 -2.45 0.20
C LEU A 135 -13.50 -2.64 1.72
N TYR A 136 -14.61 -2.93 2.38
CA TYR A 136 -14.73 -3.38 3.76
C TYR A 136 -15.82 -4.44 3.82
N ASP A 137 -15.74 -5.35 4.78
CA ASP A 137 -16.81 -6.28 5.10
C ASP A 137 -17.75 -5.66 6.17
N ALA A 138 -19.05 -5.90 6.07
CA ALA A 138 -20.00 -5.52 7.10
C ALA A 138 -19.66 -6.23 8.41
N THR A 139 -19.80 -5.53 9.54
CA THR A 139 -19.59 -6.10 10.88
C THR A 139 -20.72 -7.05 11.23
N GLU A 140 -21.96 -6.68 10.87
CA GLU A 140 -23.16 -7.50 11.03
C GLU A 140 -24.02 -7.38 9.77
N GLY A 141 -24.87 -8.38 9.55
CA GLY A 141 -25.75 -8.42 8.40
C GLY A 141 -25.07 -8.87 7.11
N ALA A 142 -25.70 -8.56 5.98
CA ALA A 142 -25.25 -8.96 4.65
C ALA A 142 -25.50 -7.86 3.61
N VAL A 143 -24.52 -7.65 2.73
CA VAL A 143 -24.65 -6.81 1.53
C VAL A 143 -24.72 -7.73 0.33
N LEU A 144 -25.77 -7.61 -0.46
CA LEU A 144 -25.99 -8.43 -1.65
C LEU A 144 -25.89 -7.57 -2.91
N VAL A 145 -25.25 -8.12 -3.94
CA VAL A 145 -25.20 -7.58 -5.29
C VAL A 145 -25.68 -8.66 -6.26
N GLY A 146 -26.62 -8.36 -7.14
CA GLY A 146 -27.19 -9.37 -8.04
C GLY A 146 -27.81 -10.56 -7.29
N GLY A 147 -28.31 -10.35 -6.06
CA GLY A 147 -28.93 -11.37 -5.23
C GLY A 147 -28.00 -12.26 -4.41
N HIS A 148 -26.68 -12.10 -4.52
CA HIS A 148 -25.68 -12.87 -3.77
C HIS A 148 -24.87 -11.98 -2.84
N ASP A 149 -24.44 -12.53 -1.70
CA ASP A 149 -23.59 -11.82 -0.74
C ASP A 149 -22.25 -11.43 -1.39
N VAL A 150 -21.79 -10.22 -1.15
CA VAL A 150 -20.51 -9.73 -1.67
C VAL A 150 -19.32 -10.59 -1.22
N ARG A 151 -19.46 -11.34 -0.13
CA ARG A 151 -18.44 -12.25 0.40
C ARG A 151 -18.29 -13.53 -0.40
N ASP A 152 -19.30 -13.89 -1.20
CA ASP A 152 -19.31 -15.10 -2.02
C ASP A 152 -18.71 -14.90 -3.42
N TYR A 153 -18.43 -13.64 -3.79
CA TYR A 153 -17.83 -13.31 -5.08
C TYR A 153 -16.31 -13.47 -5.09
N ASP A 154 -15.77 -13.78 -6.27
CA ASP A 154 -14.38 -13.42 -6.56
C ASP A 154 -14.23 -11.90 -6.49
N LEU A 155 -13.25 -11.43 -5.75
CA LEU A 155 -13.05 -10.00 -5.49
C LEU A 155 -12.78 -9.19 -6.76
N ALA A 156 -12.02 -9.76 -7.70
CA ALA A 156 -11.75 -9.09 -8.97
C ALA A 156 -13.04 -8.97 -9.77
N ALA A 157 -13.80 -10.06 -9.90
CA ALA A 157 -15.06 -10.08 -10.64
C ALA A 157 -16.12 -9.13 -10.06
N LEU A 158 -16.25 -9.06 -8.74
CA LEU A 158 -17.16 -8.10 -8.10
C LEU A 158 -16.73 -6.65 -8.38
N ARG A 159 -15.44 -6.35 -8.22
CA ARG A 159 -14.91 -4.99 -8.41
C ARG A 159 -14.91 -4.55 -9.87
N ASP A 160 -14.71 -5.45 -10.80
CA ASP A 160 -14.83 -5.19 -12.25
C ASP A 160 -16.28 -4.87 -12.65
N ALA A 161 -17.26 -5.38 -11.91
CA ALA A 161 -18.68 -5.09 -12.13
C ALA A 161 -19.15 -3.77 -11.47
N VAL A 162 -18.36 -3.19 -10.54
CA VAL A 162 -18.73 -2.00 -9.75
C VAL A 162 -17.79 -0.83 -10.06
N GLY A 163 -18.25 0.13 -10.85
CA GLY A 163 -17.53 1.39 -11.07
C GLY A 163 -17.74 2.37 -9.92
N ILE A 164 -16.66 2.89 -9.33
CA ILE A 164 -16.71 3.88 -8.25
C ILE A 164 -15.99 5.16 -8.69
N VAL A 165 -16.66 6.31 -8.53
CA VAL A 165 -16.06 7.63 -8.64
C VAL A 165 -15.89 8.21 -7.25
N LEU A 166 -14.65 8.43 -6.82
CA LEU A 166 -14.35 8.95 -5.49
C LEU A 166 -14.54 10.47 -5.44
N GLN A 167 -14.78 11.01 -4.25
CA GLN A 167 -14.87 12.46 -4.04
C GLN A 167 -13.54 13.17 -4.36
N LYS A 168 -12.42 12.52 -4.09
CA LYS A 168 -11.07 12.99 -4.45
C LYS A 168 -10.42 11.94 -5.33
N ASN A 169 -10.44 12.21 -6.64
CA ASN A 169 -9.75 11.39 -7.61
C ASN A 169 -8.26 11.76 -7.65
N VAL A 170 -7.41 10.78 -7.87
CA VAL A 170 -5.97 10.94 -8.04
C VAL A 170 -5.60 10.45 -9.43
N LEU A 171 -4.96 11.32 -10.20
CA LEU A 171 -4.38 10.95 -11.48
C LEU A 171 -2.90 10.62 -11.28
N PHE A 172 -2.42 9.63 -11.99
CA PHE A 172 -1.02 9.23 -11.97
C PHE A 172 -0.22 10.08 -12.97
N THR A 173 1.03 10.35 -12.64
CA THR A 173 1.96 10.98 -13.57
C THR A 173 2.11 10.11 -14.83
N GLY A 174 1.97 10.73 -16.00
CA GLY A 174 1.97 10.05 -17.29
C GLY A 174 0.98 10.70 -18.25
N THR A 175 0.59 10.02 -19.29
CA THR A 175 -0.36 10.54 -20.27
C THR A 175 -1.82 10.35 -19.86
N VAL A 176 -2.73 11.11 -20.48
CA VAL A 176 -4.18 10.89 -20.32
C VAL A 176 -4.53 9.46 -20.72
N ARG A 177 -3.96 8.97 -21.83
CA ARG A 177 -4.10 7.59 -22.34
C ARG A 177 -3.77 6.56 -21.26
N GLU A 178 -2.59 6.65 -20.67
CA GLU A 178 -2.14 5.71 -19.61
C GLU A 178 -3.08 5.71 -18.42
N ASN A 179 -3.56 6.88 -18.01
CA ASN A 179 -4.52 7.00 -16.92
C ASN A 179 -5.88 6.36 -17.25
N LEU A 180 -6.39 6.53 -18.48
CA LEU A 180 -7.63 5.91 -18.91
C LEU A 180 -7.51 4.38 -19.08
N GLN A 181 -6.35 3.91 -19.53
CA GLN A 181 -6.08 2.48 -19.70
C GLN A 181 -5.96 1.68 -18.39
N TRP A 182 -5.94 2.33 -17.24
CA TRP A 182 -6.08 1.63 -15.95
C TRP A 182 -7.39 0.85 -15.85
N GLY A 183 -8.49 1.34 -16.46
CA GLY A 183 -9.77 0.64 -16.52
C GLY A 183 -9.79 -0.53 -17.51
N ASN A 184 -9.09 -0.38 -18.64
CA ASN A 184 -8.92 -1.44 -19.64
C ASN A 184 -7.60 -1.24 -20.39
N PRO A 185 -6.54 -2.00 -20.07
CA PRO A 185 -5.23 -1.89 -20.72
C PRO A 185 -5.22 -2.14 -22.24
N GLN A 186 -6.25 -2.79 -22.76
CA GLN A 186 -6.39 -3.10 -24.20
C GLN A 186 -7.36 -2.15 -24.92
N ALA A 187 -7.84 -1.10 -24.26
CA ALA A 187 -8.77 -0.15 -24.86
C ALA A 187 -8.13 0.57 -26.04
N SER A 188 -8.85 0.59 -27.16
CA SER A 188 -8.51 1.35 -28.36
C SER A 188 -8.73 2.85 -28.16
N ASP A 189 -8.09 3.68 -28.99
CA ASP A 189 -8.27 5.14 -28.96
C ASP A 189 -9.73 5.54 -29.14
N ASP A 190 -10.47 4.86 -29.99
CA ASP A 190 -11.89 5.13 -30.21
C ASP A 190 -12.73 4.86 -28.94
N GLU A 191 -12.42 3.80 -28.20
CA GLU A 191 -13.07 3.48 -26.91
C GLU A 191 -12.71 4.51 -25.84
N LEU A 192 -11.44 4.91 -25.75
CA LEU A 192 -11.00 5.95 -24.83
C LEU A 192 -11.67 7.29 -25.11
N LEU A 193 -11.74 7.69 -26.39
CA LEU A 193 -12.43 8.91 -26.79
C LEU A 193 -13.95 8.84 -26.58
N ALA A 194 -14.55 7.67 -26.74
CA ALA A 194 -15.95 7.45 -26.42
C ALA A 194 -16.22 7.62 -24.92
N ALA A 195 -15.34 7.08 -24.07
CA ALA A 195 -15.41 7.28 -22.62
C ALA A 195 -15.23 8.75 -22.23
N CYS A 196 -14.28 9.47 -22.86
CA CYS A 196 -14.10 10.90 -22.66
C CYS A 196 -15.36 11.69 -23.01
N ARG A 197 -16.01 11.39 -24.14
CA ARG A 197 -17.28 12.04 -24.53
C ARG A 197 -18.40 11.74 -23.53
N ALA A 198 -18.52 10.49 -23.07
CA ALA A 198 -19.53 10.11 -22.09
C ALA A 198 -19.33 10.83 -20.74
N ALA A 199 -18.09 11.17 -20.40
CA ALA A 199 -17.73 11.91 -19.19
C ALA A 199 -17.65 13.44 -19.41
N CYS A 200 -17.99 13.95 -20.61
CA CYS A 200 -17.88 15.37 -20.99
C CYS A 200 -16.45 15.94 -20.81
N VAL A 201 -15.44 15.09 -20.98
CA VAL A 201 -14.01 15.48 -20.93
C VAL A 201 -13.55 16.03 -22.26
N ASP A 202 -14.20 15.68 -23.35
CA ASP A 202 -13.90 16.13 -24.72
C ASP A 202 -13.87 17.65 -24.88
N GLU A 203 -14.66 18.39 -24.08
CA GLU A 203 -14.65 19.85 -24.10
C GLU A 203 -13.27 20.49 -23.82
N PHE A 204 -12.43 19.81 -23.06
CA PHE A 204 -11.11 20.32 -22.68
C PHE A 204 -9.95 19.39 -23.05
N LEU A 205 -10.23 18.19 -23.54
CA LEU A 205 -9.21 17.19 -23.88
C LEU A 205 -8.16 17.75 -24.85
N ASP A 206 -8.58 18.48 -25.87
CA ASP A 206 -7.67 19.11 -26.84
C ASP A 206 -6.75 20.16 -26.21
N ARG A 207 -7.21 20.85 -25.15
CA ARG A 207 -6.42 21.87 -24.45
C ARG A 207 -5.27 21.28 -23.64
N ILE A 208 -5.41 20.04 -23.22
CA ILE A 208 -4.38 19.32 -22.46
C ILE A 208 -3.50 18.43 -23.33
N GLY A 209 -3.65 18.49 -24.68
CA GLY A 209 -2.83 17.73 -25.63
C GLY A 209 -3.44 16.41 -26.08
N GLY A 210 -4.75 16.23 -25.96
CA GLY A 210 -5.45 15.00 -26.34
C GLY A 210 -5.12 13.82 -25.44
N LEU A 211 -5.21 12.61 -25.97
CA LEU A 211 -4.88 11.38 -25.24
C LEU A 211 -3.40 11.29 -24.85
N ASP A 212 -2.51 11.96 -25.60
CA ASP A 212 -1.07 11.97 -25.36
C ASP A 212 -0.62 13.17 -24.49
N GLY A 213 -1.57 13.97 -24.01
CA GLY A 213 -1.31 15.05 -23.05
C GLY A 213 -0.70 14.54 -21.75
N GLU A 214 0.36 15.18 -21.27
CA GLU A 214 1.04 14.82 -20.05
C GLU A 214 0.31 15.39 -18.82
N LEU A 215 0.11 14.53 -17.83
CA LEU A 215 -0.46 14.85 -16.52
C LEU A 215 0.66 14.85 -15.47
N GLY A 216 0.65 15.87 -14.61
CA GLY A 216 1.56 15.97 -13.48
C GLY A 216 1.13 15.09 -12.30
N GLN A 217 1.83 15.25 -11.17
CA GLN A 217 1.48 14.54 -9.94
C GLN A 217 0.15 15.07 -9.40
N GLY A 218 -0.88 14.23 -9.47
CA GLY A 218 -2.23 14.55 -9.00
C GLY A 218 -3.17 15.15 -10.06
N GLY A 219 -2.70 15.27 -11.32
CA GLY A 219 -3.45 15.80 -12.47
C GLY A 219 -3.15 17.25 -12.80
#